data_eb59b1c5e1fecf3e8a7de147ac1ed8cd
#
_entry.id   eb59b1c5e1fecf3e8a7de147ac1ed8cd
#
_cell.length_a   1.000
_cell.length_b   1.000
_cell.length_c   1.000
_cell.angle_alpha   90.00
_cell.angle_beta   90.00
_cell.angle_gamma   90.00
#
_symmetry.space_group_name_H-M   'P 1'
#
loop_
_entity.id
_entity.type
_entity.pdbx_description
1 polymer ?
#
loop_
_entity_poly.entity_id
_entity_poly.type
_entity_poly.pdbx_seq_one_letter_code
_entity_poly.pdbx_strand_id
1 'polypeptide(L)'
;KYKDFKSFEEIIIKKNYIKIDNNDLKKIHNLFLQWDKEIINNNDYKINFQWSQFLYSDNLPATKPPWGEIISINTIDGKINWRVPNGYINDKKVGTSNFGGLIGTAGELIFATGTGDKKIIALNTNNGEEVWAYDMIAAGSTAPITFEIDNKQYLAVIASGGR
;
A
#
# COMPACT_ATOMS: atom_id res chain seq x y z
N LYS A 1 -25.21 -0.75 7.35
CA LYS A 1 -25.54 -2.20 7.21
C LYS A 1 -26.15 -2.40 5.84
N TYR A 2 -25.50 -3.18 4.98
CA TYR A 2 -26.02 -3.54 3.66
C TYR A 2 -27.08 -4.62 3.86
N LYS A 3 -28.34 -4.26 3.74
CA LYS A 3 -29.46 -5.20 3.97
C LYS A 3 -29.74 -6.12 2.79
N ASP A 4 -29.25 -5.76 1.60
CA ASP A 4 -29.49 -6.53 0.38
C ASP A 4 -28.31 -6.38 -0.58
N PHE A 5 -28.26 -7.31 -1.55
CA PHE A 5 -27.21 -7.36 -2.57
C PHE A 5 -27.15 -6.10 -3.44
N LYS A 6 -28.29 -5.49 -3.73
CA LYS A 6 -28.39 -4.30 -4.59
C LYS A 6 -27.69 -3.10 -3.95
N SER A 7 -27.90 -2.89 -2.64
CA SER A 7 -27.21 -1.82 -1.88
C SER A 7 -25.70 -2.04 -1.82
N PHE A 8 -25.26 -3.29 -1.69
CA PHE A 8 -23.85 -3.67 -1.71
C PHE A 8 -23.23 -3.41 -3.09
N GLU A 9 -23.89 -3.86 -4.15
CA GLU A 9 -23.48 -3.69 -5.54
C GLU A 9 -23.35 -2.21 -5.91
N GLU A 10 -24.34 -1.38 -5.55
CA GLU A 10 -24.32 0.06 -5.84
C GLU A 10 -23.11 0.78 -5.22
N ILE A 11 -22.67 0.39 -4.04
CA ILE A 11 -21.53 1.05 -3.40
C ILE A 11 -20.22 0.58 -4.01
N ILE A 12 -20.08 -0.70 -4.31
CA ILE A 12 -18.87 -1.27 -4.90
C ILE A 12 -18.69 -0.78 -6.35
N ILE A 13 -19.75 -0.77 -7.15
CA ILE A 13 -19.70 -0.38 -8.56
C ILE A 13 -19.65 1.14 -8.74
N LYS A 14 -20.49 1.92 -8.01
CA LYS A 14 -20.51 3.39 -8.13
C LYS A 14 -19.19 4.07 -7.74
N LYS A 15 -18.39 3.43 -6.87
CA LYS A 15 -17.09 3.97 -6.46
C LYS A 15 -15.94 3.53 -7.35
N ASN A 16 -16.18 2.72 -8.38
CA ASN A 16 -15.15 2.25 -9.34
C ASN A 16 -13.94 1.56 -8.68
N TYR A 17 -14.12 1.00 -7.47
CA TYR A 17 -13.02 0.44 -6.71
C TYR A 17 -12.59 -0.94 -7.18
N ILE A 18 -13.47 -1.70 -7.84
CA ILE A 18 -13.22 -3.11 -8.13
C ILE A 18 -13.80 -3.51 -9.49
N LYS A 19 -13.01 -4.17 -10.36
CA LYS A 19 -13.51 -4.95 -11.49
C LYS A 19 -13.75 -6.38 -11.00
N ILE A 20 -14.91 -6.66 -10.44
CA ILE A 20 -15.34 -8.01 -10.07
C ILE A 20 -16.52 -8.38 -10.94
N ASP A 21 -16.58 -9.64 -11.39
CA ASP A 21 -17.77 -10.13 -12.07
C ASP A 21 -18.95 -10.30 -11.08
N ASN A 22 -20.18 -10.32 -11.61
CA ASN A 22 -21.38 -10.40 -10.81
C ASN A 22 -21.49 -11.69 -9.97
N ASN A 23 -20.83 -12.79 -10.38
CA ASN A 23 -20.86 -14.04 -9.63
C ASN A 23 -19.95 -13.98 -8.40
N ASP A 24 -18.79 -13.36 -8.54
CA ASP A 24 -17.87 -13.17 -7.42
C ASP A 24 -18.41 -12.12 -6.43
N LEU A 25 -19.07 -11.06 -6.92
CA LEU A 25 -19.80 -10.11 -6.07
C LEU A 25 -20.89 -10.81 -5.23
N LYS A 26 -21.66 -11.74 -5.83
CA LYS A 26 -22.66 -12.53 -5.11
C LYS A 26 -22.05 -13.45 -4.05
N LYS A 27 -20.93 -14.10 -4.36
CA LYS A 27 -20.20 -14.93 -3.37
C LYS A 27 -19.73 -14.10 -2.18
N ILE A 28 -19.13 -12.94 -2.44
CA ILE A 28 -18.66 -12.02 -1.39
C ILE A 28 -19.84 -11.53 -0.53
N HIS A 29 -20.95 -11.14 -1.13
CA HIS A 29 -22.14 -10.73 -0.40
C HIS A 29 -22.70 -11.85 0.49
N ASN A 30 -22.75 -13.09 -0.01
CA ASN A 30 -23.21 -14.24 0.76
C ASN A 30 -22.26 -14.55 1.93
N LEU A 31 -20.94 -14.41 1.74
CA LEU A 31 -19.97 -14.54 2.84
C LEU A 31 -20.18 -13.48 3.91
N PHE A 32 -20.46 -12.23 3.53
CA PHE A 32 -20.80 -11.16 4.48
C PHE A 32 -22.08 -11.45 5.25
N LEU A 33 -23.12 -11.97 4.57
CA LEU A 33 -24.38 -12.32 5.24
C LEU A 33 -24.23 -13.51 6.20
N GLN A 34 -23.38 -14.48 5.85
CA GLN A 34 -23.07 -15.62 6.72
C GLN A 34 -22.29 -15.16 7.95
N TRP A 35 -21.29 -14.30 7.76
CA TRP A 35 -20.49 -13.72 8.83
C TRP A 35 -21.34 -12.87 9.79
N ASP A 36 -22.26 -12.05 9.27
CA ASP A 36 -23.21 -11.25 10.10
C ASP A 36 -24.13 -12.18 10.94
N LYS A 37 -24.55 -13.33 10.40
CA LYS A 37 -25.36 -14.31 11.13
C LYS A 37 -24.59 -15.00 12.25
N GLU A 38 -23.33 -15.36 12.00
CA GLU A 38 -22.46 -15.98 13.00
C GLU A 38 -22.14 -15.03 14.15
N ILE A 39 -21.97 -13.73 13.88
CA ILE A 39 -21.76 -12.71 14.92
C ILE A 39 -23.03 -12.48 15.76
N ILE A 40 -24.21 -12.49 15.14
CA ILE A 40 -25.47 -12.22 15.83
C ILE A 40 -25.91 -13.40 16.72
N ASN A 41 -25.58 -14.62 16.31
CA ASN A 41 -25.98 -15.85 17.06
C ASN A 41 -25.05 -16.22 18.20
N ASN A 42 -23.85 -15.66 18.28
CA ASN A 42 -22.93 -15.85 19.40
C ASN A 42 -23.08 -14.69 20.40
N ASN A 43 -23.73 -14.95 21.53
CA ASN A 43 -23.84 -14.01 22.66
C ASN A 43 -22.48 -13.68 23.31
N ASP A 44 -21.42 -14.37 22.97
CA ASP A 44 -20.05 -14.02 23.32
C ASP A 44 -19.45 -13.20 22.18
N TYR A 45 -19.34 -11.90 22.37
CA TYR A 45 -18.63 -10.98 21.47
C TYR A 45 -17.12 -11.31 21.42
N LYS A 46 -16.76 -12.43 20.81
CA LYS A 46 -15.38 -12.68 20.39
C LYS A 46 -15.19 -11.95 19.06
N ILE A 47 -14.60 -10.74 19.12
CA ILE A 47 -14.10 -10.09 17.92
C ILE A 47 -12.91 -10.93 17.45
N ASN A 48 -13.16 -11.89 16.57
CA ASN A 48 -12.11 -12.64 15.89
C ASN A 48 -11.69 -11.79 14.67
N PHE A 49 -10.90 -10.76 14.91
CA PHE A 49 -10.36 -9.93 13.85
C PHE A 49 -9.15 -10.64 13.26
N GLN A 50 -9.33 -11.28 12.11
CA GLN A 50 -8.24 -11.80 11.32
C GLN A 50 -7.95 -10.83 10.18
N TRP A 51 -6.75 -10.27 10.17
CA TRP A 51 -6.30 -9.42 9.07
C TRP A 51 -6.09 -10.28 7.82
N SER A 52 -6.89 -10.07 6.78
CA SER A 52 -6.74 -10.75 5.50
C SER A 52 -6.70 -9.72 4.38
N GLN A 53 -5.83 -9.95 3.40
CA GLN A 53 -5.83 -9.16 2.18
C GLN A 53 -6.89 -9.73 1.21
N PHE A 54 -7.66 -8.85 0.60
CA PHE A 54 -8.59 -9.22 -0.45
C PHE A 54 -7.83 -9.32 -1.78
N LEU A 55 -7.52 -10.56 -2.18
CA LEU A 55 -6.66 -10.85 -3.33
C LEU A 55 -7.44 -11.58 -4.43
N TYR A 56 -7.01 -11.41 -5.68
CA TYR A 56 -7.37 -12.25 -6.81
C TYR A 56 -6.65 -13.61 -6.75
N SER A 57 -7.02 -14.51 -7.68
CA SER A 57 -6.42 -15.85 -7.82
C SER A 57 -4.91 -15.84 -8.12
N ASP A 58 -4.39 -14.74 -8.63
CA ASP A 58 -2.97 -14.50 -8.89
C ASP A 58 -2.21 -13.86 -7.70
N ASN A 59 -2.87 -13.80 -6.52
CA ASN A 59 -2.37 -13.16 -5.31
C ASN A 59 -2.13 -11.64 -5.42
N LEU A 60 -2.68 -10.99 -6.44
CA LEU A 60 -2.66 -9.53 -6.54
C LEU A 60 -3.86 -8.92 -5.80
N PRO A 61 -3.73 -7.69 -5.26
CA PRO A 61 -4.87 -7.02 -4.65
C PRO A 61 -6.04 -6.90 -5.61
N ALA A 62 -7.25 -7.21 -5.14
CA ALA A 62 -8.47 -7.17 -5.93
C ALA A 62 -8.96 -5.74 -6.23
N THR A 63 -8.16 -4.74 -5.94
CA THR A 63 -8.36 -3.33 -6.28
C THR A 63 -7.49 -2.93 -7.46
N LYS A 64 -7.89 -1.87 -8.15
CA LYS A 64 -7.10 -1.32 -9.26
C LYS A 64 -5.81 -0.66 -8.75
N PRO A 65 -4.64 -0.90 -9.38
CA PRO A 65 -3.42 -0.19 -9.03
C PRO A 65 -3.52 1.32 -9.32
N PRO A 66 -2.67 2.17 -8.68
CA PRO A 66 -1.53 1.79 -7.84
C PRO A 66 -1.96 1.32 -6.45
N TRP A 67 -1.26 0.30 -5.90
CA TRP A 67 -1.54 -0.28 -4.57
C TRP A 67 -0.72 0.35 -3.43
N GLY A 68 0.20 1.20 -3.76
CA GLY A 68 0.96 2.06 -2.86
C GLY A 68 1.51 3.26 -3.62
N GLU A 69 1.51 4.44 -3.00
CA GLU A 69 1.97 5.67 -3.63
C GLU A 69 2.80 6.49 -2.65
N ILE A 70 3.74 7.26 -3.21
CA ILE A 70 4.36 8.40 -2.54
C ILE A 70 3.71 9.65 -3.12
N ILE A 71 3.26 10.54 -2.25
CA ILE A 71 2.53 11.74 -2.63
C ILE A 71 3.22 12.95 -2.01
N SER A 72 3.54 13.95 -2.84
CA SER A 72 3.99 15.26 -2.37
C SER A 72 2.81 16.22 -2.32
N ILE A 73 2.61 16.83 -1.16
CA ILE A 73 1.51 17.77 -0.92
C ILE A 73 2.09 19.12 -0.51
N ASN A 74 1.63 20.18 -1.14
CA ASN A 74 1.92 21.54 -0.71
C ASN A 74 1.13 21.82 0.59
N THR A 75 1.84 22.07 1.67
CA THR A 75 1.23 22.29 2.99
C THR A 75 0.56 23.67 3.15
N ILE A 76 0.78 24.60 2.21
CA ILE A 76 0.18 25.94 2.25
C ILE A 76 -1.24 25.91 1.68
N ASP A 77 -1.45 25.20 0.56
CA ASP A 77 -2.74 25.20 -0.14
C ASP A 77 -3.39 23.79 -0.25
N GLY A 78 -2.73 22.77 0.28
CA GLY A 78 -3.21 21.39 0.30
C GLY A 78 -3.20 20.69 -1.06
N LYS A 79 -2.62 21.31 -2.10
CA LYS A 79 -2.58 20.69 -3.43
C LYS A 79 -1.51 19.62 -3.54
N ILE A 80 -1.80 18.63 -4.34
CA ILE A 80 -0.84 17.59 -4.71
C ILE A 80 0.11 18.16 -5.76
N ASN A 81 1.41 18.19 -5.44
CA ASN A 81 2.44 18.56 -6.39
C ASN A 81 2.68 17.42 -7.39
N TRP A 82 2.85 16.21 -6.88
CA TRP A 82 3.02 14.99 -7.66
C TRP A 82 2.63 13.76 -6.86
N ARG A 83 2.39 12.66 -7.57
CA ARG A 83 2.19 11.33 -7.00
C ARG A 83 2.81 10.27 -7.90
N VAL A 84 3.44 9.27 -7.31
CA VAL A 84 4.09 8.16 -8.02
C VAL A 84 3.81 6.84 -7.31
N PRO A 85 3.64 5.74 -8.05
CA PRO A 85 3.56 4.41 -7.46
C PRO A 85 4.83 4.08 -6.68
N ASN A 86 4.69 3.43 -5.52
CA ASN A 86 5.80 2.99 -4.68
C ASN A 86 5.84 1.46 -4.61
N GLY A 87 6.80 0.87 -5.27
CA GLY A 87 7.03 -0.57 -5.35
C GLY A 87 6.69 -1.20 -6.70
N TYR A 88 7.31 -2.36 -6.93
CA TYR A 88 7.26 -3.09 -8.18
C TYR A 88 6.66 -4.48 -7.99
N ILE A 89 5.94 -4.95 -9.01
CA ILE A 89 5.49 -6.35 -9.15
C ILE A 89 5.78 -6.75 -10.59
N ASN A 90 6.58 -7.81 -10.78
CA ASN A 90 7.00 -8.29 -12.11
C ASN A 90 7.55 -7.14 -12.98
N ASP A 91 8.48 -6.37 -12.44
CA ASP A 91 9.15 -5.22 -13.07
C ASP A 91 8.23 -4.06 -13.48
N LYS A 92 6.96 -4.11 -13.08
CA LYS A 92 6.02 -3.01 -13.29
C LYS A 92 5.90 -2.17 -12.03
N LYS A 93 6.09 -0.87 -12.15
CA LYS A 93 5.91 0.10 -11.05
C LYS A 93 4.41 0.34 -10.80
N VAL A 94 3.81 -0.53 -10.02
CA VAL A 94 2.36 -0.53 -9.75
C VAL A 94 2.01 -0.18 -8.29
N GLY A 95 3.03 0.06 -7.49
CA GLY A 95 2.87 0.24 -6.05
C GLY A 95 2.62 -1.07 -5.31
N THR A 96 3.06 -1.14 -4.08
CA THR A 96 2.82 -2.28 -3.18
C THR A 96 2.53 -1.78 -1.77
N SER A 97 2.07 -2.67 -0.89
CA SER A 97 2.02 -2.36 0.54
C SER A 97 3.39 -1.93 1.02
N ASN A 98 3.44 -0.90 1.85
CA ASN A 98 4.66 -0.35 2.39
C ASN A 98 4.64 -0.40 3.92
N PHE A 99 5.69 -0.95 4.51
CA PHE A 99 5.89 -1.04 5.97
C PHE A 99 7.14 -0.27 6.43
N GLY A 100 7.84 0.38 5.52
CA GLY A 100 8.98 1.26 5.81
C GLY A 100 8.58 2.73 5.91
N GLY A 101 9.56 3.59 5.71
CA GLY A 101 9.36 5.03 5.78
C GLY A 101 10.14 5.78 4.72
N LEU A 102 10.08 7.09 4.83
CA LEU A 102 10.72 8.03 3.95
C LEU A 102 11.69 8.91 4.74
N ILE A 103 12.76 9.38 4.08
CA ILE A 103 13.59 10.48 4.56
C ILE A 103 13.89 11.44 3.41
N GLY A 104 13.64 12.73 3.63
CA GLY A 104 14.05 13.80 2.74
C GLY A 104 15.42 14.33 3.11
N THR A 105 16.20 14.74 2.11
CA THR A 105 17.53 15.34 2.29
C THR A 105 17.60 16.73 1.67
N ALA A 106 18.54 17.54 2.13
CA ALA A 106 18.79 18.87 1.56
C ALA A 106 19.28 18.85 0.11
N GLY A 107 19.74 17.69 -0.37
CA GLY A 107 20.14 17.47 -1.77
C GLY A 107 18.98 17.16 -2.70
N GLU A 108 17.75 17.56 -2.36
CA GLU A 108 16.54 17.37 -3.17
C GLU A 108 16.21 15.90 -3.48
N LEU A 109 16.56 15.00 -2.56
CA LEU A 109 16.26 13.58 -2.67
C LEU A 109 15.35 13.11 -1.52
N ILE A 110 14.43 12.23 -1.86
CA ILE A 110 13.65 11.45 -0.92
C ILE A 110 14.07 9.99 -1.06
N PHE A 111 14.56 9.38 0.02
CA PHE A 111 14.81 7.94 0.05
C PHE A 111 13.60 7.23 0.64
N ALA A 112 13.16 6.17 -0.05
CA ALA A 112 12.01 5.36 0.32
C ALA A 112 12.39 3.87 0.41
N THR A 113 11.83 3.17 1.39
CA THR A 113 12.03 1.73 1.59
C THR A 113 10.75 1.09 2.15
N GLY A 114 10.73 -0.24 2.26
CA GLY A 114 9.65 -0.97 2.93
C GLY A 114 8.64 -1.62 2.00
N THR A 115 8.86 -1.56 0.71
CA THR A 115 8.06 -2.26 -0.30
C THR A 115 8.46 -3.73 -0.40
N GLY A 116 7.50 -4.58 -0.83
CA GLY A 116 7.69 -6.04 -0.93
C GLY A 116 8.74 -6.46 -1.97
N ASP A 117 9.10 -5.59 -2.91
CA ASP A 117 10.14 -5.78 -3.91
C ASP A 117 11.57 -5.66 -3.35
N LYS A 118 11.71 -5.35 -2.05
CA LYS A 118 12.99 -5.25 -1.33
C LYS A 118 13.92 -4.16 -1.88
N LYS A 119 13.37 -3.11 -2.46
CA LYS A 119 14.18 -1.99 -2.96
C LYS A 119 14.26 -0.86 -1.94
N ILE A 120 15.39 -0.15 -2.01
CA ILE A 120 15.47 1.24 -1.57
C ILE A 120 15.61 2.10 -2.82
N ILE A 121 14.80 3.14 -2.91
CA ILE A 121 14.78 4.03 -4.05
C ILE A 121 15.07 5.47 -3.63
N ALA A 122 15.64 6.27 -4.54
CA ALA A 122 15.74 7.70 -4.39
C ALA A 122 14.86 8.40 -5.43
N LEU A 123 14.05 9.32 -4.97
CA LEU A 123 13.18 10.15 -5.79
C LEU A 123 13.63 11.61 -5.73
N ASN A 124 13.52 12.31 -6.84
CA ASN A 124 13.65 13.77 -6.88
C ASN A 124 12.46 14.43 -6.17
N THR A 125 12.71 15.34 -5.23
CA THR A 125 11.66 16.00 -4.43
C THR A 125 10.72 16.87 -5.26
N ASN A 126 11.19 17.40 -6.40
CA ASN A 126 10.44 18.36 -7.19
C ASN A 126 9.39 17.72 -8.10
N ASN A 127 9.68 16.52 -8.62
CA ASN A 127 8.82 15.86 -9.60
C ASN A 127 8.45 14.39 -9.29
N GLY A 128 9.04 13.79 -8.24
CA GLY A 128 8.83 12.39 -7.89
C GLY A 128 9.50 11.39 -8.82
N GLU A 129 10.39 11.83 -9.71
CA GLU A 129 11.15 10.95 -10.61
C GLU A 129 12.11 10.07 -9.82
N GLU A 130 12.12 8.76 -10.11
CA GLU A 130 13.07 7.81 -9.54
C GLU A 130 14.41 7.96 -10.21
N VAL A 131 15.39 8.46 -9.46
CA VAL A 131 16.75 8.74 -9.97
C VAL A 131 17.75 7.67 -9.59
N TRP A 132 17.40 6.80 -8.65
CA TRP A 132 18.26 5.70 -8.23
C TRP A 132 17.45 4.63 -7.50
N ALA A 133 17.87 3.36 -7.63
CA ALA A 133 17.35 2.22 -6.90
C ALA A 133 18.45 1.22 -6.57
N TYR A 134 18.27 0.51 -5.45
CA TYR A 134 19.18 -0.57 -5.03
C TYR A 134 18.37 -1.73 -4.47
N ASP A 135 18.73 -2.95 -4.90
CA ASP A 135 18.09 -4.18 -4.43
C ASP A 135 18.74 -4.61 -3.10
N MET A 136 17.94 -4.67 -2.05
CA MET A 136 18.36 -5.12 -0.72
C MET A 136 18.12 -6.62 -0.57
N ILE A 137 18.81 -7.25 0.39
CA ILE A 137 18.63 -8.68 0.73
C ILE A 137 17.23 -8.96 1.31
N ALA A 138 16.62 -7.96 1.96
CA ALA A 138 15.30 -8.03 2.57
C ALA A 138 14.64 -6.65 2.53
N ALA A 139 13.32 -6.60 2.70
CA ALA A 139 12.59 -5.35 2.78
C ALA A 139 13.00 -4.53 4.02
N GLY A 140 13.11 -3.22 3.87
CA GLY A 140 13.32 -2.30 4.99
C GLY A 140 12.00 -2.07 5.73
N SER A 141 11.97 -2.32 7.03
CA SER A 141 10.75 -2.16 7.86
C SER A 141 10.73 -0.88 8.69
N THR A 142 11.73 -0.02 8.51
CA THR A 142 11.86 1.26 9.21
C THR A 142 12.16 2.38 8.23
N ALA A 143 11.93 3.63 8.64
CA ALA A 143 12.42 4.76 7.88
C ALA A 143 13.95 4.72 7.80
N PRO A 144 14.55 5.04 6.63
CA PRO A 144 16.00 5.26 6.52
C PRO A 144 16.44 6.42 7.41
N ILE A 145 17.70 6.44 7.78
CA ILE A 145 18.34 7.57 8.46
C ILE A 145 19.56 8.03 7.67
N THR A 146 19.90 9.32 7.77
CA THR A 146 21.14 9.86 7.23
C THR A 146 22.00 10.40 8.34
N PHE A 147 23.32 10.28 8.17
CA PHE A 147 24.34 10.83 9.08
C PHE A 147 25.59 11.16 8.30
N GLU A 148 26.47 11.93 8.89
CA GLU A 148 27.73 12.36 8.27
C GLU A 148 28.92 11.92 9.12
N ILE A 149 29.97 11.40 8.45
CA ILE A 149 31.26 11.09 9.05
C ILE A 149 32.32 11.62 8.07
N ASP A 150 33.27 12.41 8.58
CA ASP A 150 34.38 12.95 7.81
C ASP A 150 33.96 13.67 6.52
N ASN A 151 32.93 14.53 6.61
CA ASN A 151 32.32 15.26 5.50
C ASN A 151 31.74 14.35 4.39
N LYS A 152 31.42 13.11 4.72
CA LYS A 152 30.78 12.17 3.82
C LYS A 152 29.43 11.75 4.38
N GLN A 153 28.39 11.98 3.62
CA GLN A 153 27.03 11.59 3.97
C GLN A 153 26.82 10.08 3.74
N TYR A 154 26.18 9.45 4.70
CA TYR A 154 25.78 8.05 4.65
C TYR A 154 24.27 7.94 4.79
N LEU A 155 23.73 6.91 4.14
CA LEU A 155 22.35 6.48 4.31
C LEU A 155 22.38 5.10 4.96
N ALA A 156 21.67 4.95 6.07
CA ALA A 156 21.50 3.67 6.73
C ALA A 156 20.03 3.22 6.70
N VAL A 157 19.84 1.92 6.46
CA VAL A 157 18.54 1.27 6.42
C VAL A 157 18.64 -0.10 7.08
N ILE A 158 17.60 -0.49 7.81
CA ILE A 158 17.49 -1.83 8.39
C ILE A 158 16.69 -2.70 7.43
N ALA A 159 17.37 -3.68 6.81
CA ALA A 159 16.77 -4.70 5.97
C ALA A 159 16.43 -5.93 6.81
N SER A 160 15.29 -5.91 7.51
CA SER A 160 14.88 -6.96 8.46
C SER A 160 13.92 -7.99 7.86
N GLY A 161 13.49 -7.80 6.64
CA GLY A 161 12.44 -8.58 6.01
C GLY A 161 11.04 -8.07 6.39
N GLY A 162 10.13 -8.21 5.44
CA GLY A 162 8.69 -8.02 5.66
C GLY A 162 8.01 -9.37 5.88
N ARG A 163 6.77 -9.31 6.29
CA ARG A 163 5.88 -10.46 6.42
C ARG A 163 5.54 -11.06 5.05
#